data_04c3d9de532f9b62a134fe198fd46ffc
#
_entry.id   04c3d9de532f9b62a134fe198fd46ffc
#
_cell.length_a   1.000
_cell.length_b   1.000
_cell.length_c   1.000
_cell.angle_alpha   90.00
_cell.angle_beta   90.00
_cell.angle_gamma   90.00
#
_symmetry.space_group_name_H-M   'P 1'
#
loop_
_entity.id
_entity.type
_entity.pdbx_description
1 polymer ?
#
loop_
_entity_poly.entity_id
_entity_poly.type
_entity_poly.pdbx_seq_one_letter_code
_entity_poly.pdbx_strand_id
1 'polypeptide(L)'
;MERAASPVMDLIGSGILVLIALAIGFLLGWGYVKAQISAIEARYRAELERWKAEAGKEIRKDSVNRSRSTLKGKIAEQMAPLHPSFRYLPADARFIGSPVDYIVFNGLSEVADERGNSLNIVFMDVKHGTAALTRTQRVIKKAVEEGAVSWETLHIPDE
;
A
#
# COMPACT_ATOMS: atom_id res chain seq x y z
N MET A 1 -32.08 -23.86 87.06
CA MET A 1 -31.57 -22.50 87.11
C MET A 1 -31.30 -22.08 85.72
N GLU A 2 -32.28 -21.57 84.99
CA GLU A 2 -32.20 -21.06 83.62
C GLU A 2 -31.80 -19.60 83.72
N ARG A 3 -30.61 -19.27 83.23
CA ARG A 3 -30.13 -17.87 83.13
C ARG A 3 -30.88 -17.22 82.00
N ALA A 4 -31.86 -16.40 82.31
CA ALA A 4 -32.46 -15.48 81.34
C ALA A 4 -31.35 -14.57 80.79
N ALA A 5 -31.02 -14.78 79.58
CA ALA A 5 -30.14 -13.87 78.85
C ALA A 5 -30.80 -12.48 78.80
N SER A 6 -30.06 -11.42 79.14
CA SER A 6 -30.60 -10.08 79.19
C SER A 6 -31.02 -9.64 77.78
N PRO A 7 -32.21 -9.05 77.57
CA PRO A 7 -32.73 -8.64 76.24
C PRO A 7 -31.78 -7.70 75.48
N VAL A 8 -30.87 -7.06 76.19
CA VAL A 8 -29.82 -6.19 75.60
C VAL A 8 -28.74 -7.02 74.89
N MET A 9 -28.42 -8.23 75.43
CA MET A 9 -27.39 -9.09 74.82
C MET A 9 -27.88 -9.72 73.52
N ASP A 10 -29.18 -10.06 73.45
CA ASP A 10 -29.84 -10.59 72.25
C ASP A 10 -29.95 -9.49 71.11
N LEU A 11 -30.22 -8.25 71.56
CA LEU A 11 -30.27 -7.10 70.62
C LEU A 11 -28.88 -6.78 70.01
N ILE A 12 -27.84 -6.84 70.83
CA ILE A 12 -26.43 -6.64 70.33
C ILE A 12 -26.02 -7.79 69.41
N GLY A 13 -26.33 -9.01 69.72
CA GLY A 13 -26.06 -10.20 68.95
C GLY A 13 -26.73 -10.16 67.56
N SER A 14 -28.02 -9.79 67.52
CA SER A 14 -28.76 -9.65 66.29
C SER A 14 -28.22 -8.50 65.42
N GLY A 15 -27.80 -7.37 65.99
CA GLY A 15 -27.17 -6.27 65.28
C GLY A 15 -25.85 -6.66 64.61
N ILE A 16 -25.02 -7.44 65.31
CA ILE A 16 -23.73 -7.93 64.73
C ILE A 16 -24.00 -8.90 63.56
N LEU A 17 -24.98 -9.79 63.67
CA LEU A 17 -25.32 -10.71 62.56
C LEU A 17 -25.79 -9.96 61.30
N VAL A 18 -26.60 -8.92 61.48
CA VAL A 18 -27.03 -8.07 60.35
C VAL A 18 -25.84 -7.39 59.69
N LEU A 19 -24.90 -6.83 60.45
CA LEU A 19 -23.68 -6.19 59.87
C LEU A 19 -22.81 -7.20 59.14
N ILE A 20 -22.65 -8.40 59.68
CA ILE A 20 -21.89 -9.47 58.98
C ILE A 20 -22.59 -9.86 57.66
N ALA A 21 -23.91 -10.04 57.68
CA ALA A 21 -24.66 -10.36 56.46
C ALA A 21 -24.55 -9.26 55.41
N LEU A 22 -24.61 -7.97 55.78
CA LEU A 22 -24.40 -6.85 54.88
C LEU A 22 -22.98 -6.81 54.30
N ALA A 23 -21.97 -7.06 55.14
CA ALA A 23 -20.58 -7.11 54.70
C ALA A 23 -20.34 -8.24 53.67
N ILE A 24 -20.90 -9.43 53.95
CA ILE A 24 -20.81 -10.57 53.03
C ILE A 24 -21.53 -10.23 51.69
N GLY A 25 -22.75 -9.69 51.78
CA GLY A 25 -23.51 -9.29 50.59
C GLY A 25 -22.76 -8.25 49.73
N PHE A 26 -22.14 -7.26 50.39
CA PHE A 26 -21.31 -6.24 49.71
C PHE A 26 -20.10 -6.87 49.02
N LEU A 27 -19.36 -7.75 49.68
CA LEU A 27 -18.18 -8.41 49.11
C LEU A 27 -18.53 -9.30 47.92
N LEU A 28 -19.63 -10.06 48.02
CA LEU A 28 -20.11 -10.89 46.91
C LEU A 28 -20.58 -10.03 45.72
N GLY A 29 -21.33 -8.97 45.98
CA GLY A 29 -21.76 -8.02 44.95
C GLY A 29 -20.60 -7.33 44.28
N TRP A 30 -19.62 -6.84 45.04
CA TRP A 30 -18.41 -6.25 44.51
C TRP A 30 -17.60 -7.21 43.61
N GLY A 31 -17.42 -8.46 44.11
CA GLY A 31 -16.74 -9.51 43.36
C GLY A 31 -17.44 -9.83 42.02
N TYR A 32 -18.77 -9.92 42.06
CA TYR A 32 -19.58 -10.15 40.86
C TYR A 32 -19.43 -9.01 39.82
N VAL A 33 -19.55 -7.75 40.22
CA VAL A 33 -19.39 -6.59 39.36
C VAL A 33 -17.98 -6.55 38.77
N LYS A 34 -16.94 -6.76 39.58
CA LYS A 34 -15.56 -6.81 39.12
C LYS A 34 -15.31 -7.91 38.07
N ALA A 35 -15.88 -9.09 38.27
CA ALA A 35 -15.81 -10.20 37.32
C ALA A 35 -16.50 -9.86 35.99
N GLN A 36 -17.66 -9.20 36.05
CA GLN A 36 -18.37 -8.76 34.85
C GLN A 36 -17.55 -7.73 34.03
N ILE A 37 -16.99 -6.73 34.70
CA ILE A 37 -16.14 -5.70 34.03
C ILE A 37 -14.94 -6.36 33.37
N SER A 38 -14.24 -7.27 34.06
CA SER A 38 -13.08 -7.95 33.48
C SER A 38 -13.42 -8.83 32.26
N ALA A 39 -14.61 -9.49 32.32
CA ALA A 39 -15.09 -10.29 31.18
C ALA A 39 -15.43 -9.41 29.95
N ILE A 40 -16.02 -8.24 30.17
CA ILE A 40 -16.31 -7.26 29.11
C ILE A 40 -15.02 -6.73 28.52
N GLU A 41 -14.06 -6.31 29.32
CA GLU A 41 -12.76 -5.85 28.86
C GLU A 41 -12.02 -6.91 28.05
N ALA A 42 -12.05 -8.17 28.48
CA ALA A 42 -11.42 -9.27 27.76
C ALA A 42 -12.06 -9.48 26.36
N ARG A 43 -13.39 -9.37 26.24
CA ARG A 43 -14.11 -9.45 24.97
C ARG A 43 -13.72 -8.31 24.03
N TYR A 44 -13.73 -7.06 24.51
CA TYR A 44 -13.34 -5.91 23.71
C TYR A 44 -11.87 -5.98 23.23
N ARG A 45 -10.96 -6.43 24.08
CA ARG A 45 -9.56 -6.64 23.70
C ARG A 45 -9.43 -7.71 22.61
N ALA A 46 -10.12 -8.83 22.74
CA ALA A 46 -10.11 -9.89 21.75
C ALA A 46 -10.70 -9.44 20.39
N GLU A 47 -11.77 -8.65 20.41
CA GLU A 47 -12.39 -8.09 19.22
C GLU A 47 -11.47 -7.08 18.52
N LEU A 48 -10.83 -6.19 19.30
CA LEU A 48 -9.85 -5.24 18.79
C LEU A 48 -8.65 -5.92 18.12
N GLU A 49 -8.12 -6.98 18.73
CA GLU A 49 -6.99 -7.73 18.13
C GLU A 49 -7.41 -8.47 16.85
N ARG A 50 -8.61 -9.01 16.79
CA ARG A 50 -9.17 -9.57 15.54
C ARG A 50 -9.27 -8.52 14.45
N TRP A 51 -9.88 -7.37 14.77
CA TRP A 51 -10.02 -6.27 13.82
C TRP A 51 -8.65 -5.78 13.31
N LYS A 52 -7.66 -5.58 14.19
CA LYS A 52 -6.29 -5.21 13.80
C LYS A 52 -5.65 -6.24 12.86
N ALA A 53 -5.84 -7.53 13.16
CA ALA A 53 -5.31 -8.60 12.34
C ALA A 53 -5.94 -8.64 10.93
N GLU A 54 -7.25 -8.44 10.84
CA GLU A 54 -7.99 -8.39 9.57
C GLU A 54 -7.62 -7.15 8.76
N ALA A 55 -7.66 -5.96 9.37
CA ALA A 55 -7.26 -4.71 8.73
C ALA A 55 -5.81 -4.76 8.24
N GLY A 56 -4.89 -5.32 9.04
CA GLY A 56 -3.50 -5.50 8.63
C GLY A 56 -3.31 -6.44 7.45
N LYS A 57 -4.14 -7.49 7.31
CA LYS A 57 -4.13 -8.38 6.14
C LYS A 57 -4.61 -7.67 4.88
N GLU A 58 -5.67 -6.89 5.01
CA GLU A 58 -6.27 -6.16 3.87
C GLU A 58 -5.34 -5.07 3.33
N ILE A 59 -4.75 -4.26 4.23
CA ILE A 59 -3.76 -3.24 3.88
C ILE A 59 -2.54 -3.87 3.18
N ARG A 60 -2.05 -5.01 3.69
CA ARG A 60 -0.91 -5.71 3.10
C ARG A 60 -1.24 -6.27 1.72
N LYS A 61 -2.43 -6.86 1.54
CA LYS A 61 -2.92 -7.37 0.26
C LYS A 61 -3.04 -6.25 -0.77
N ASP A 62 -3.59 -5.10 -0.40
CA ASP A 62 -3.72 -3.94 -1.28
C ASP A 62 -2.35 -3.37 -1.69
N SER A 63 -1.42 -3.22 -0.74
CA SER A 63 -0.04 -2.80 -0.99
C SER A 63 0.68 -3.74 -1.96
N VAL A 64 0.58 -5.06 -1.76
CA VAL A 64 1.17 -6.06 -2.66
C VAL A 64 0.55 -6.00 -4.05
N ASN A 65 -0.77 -5.83 -4.16
CA ASN A 65 -1.44 -5.75 -5.45
C ASN A 65 -1.05 -4.48 -6.22
N ARG A 66 -0.93 -3.33 -5.56
CA ARG A 66 -0.44 -2.09 -6.17
C ARG A 66 1.00 -2.25 -6.66
N SER A 67 1.88 -2.82 -5.83
CA SER A 67 3.28 -3.07 -6.21
C SER A 67 3.37 -4.00 -7.41
N ARG A 68 2.59 -5.09 -7.45
CA ARG A 68 2.54 -6.01 -8.59
C ARG A 68 2.03 -5.35 -9.86
N SER A 69 1.00 -4.52 -9.76
CA SER A 69 0.46 -3.78 -10.91
C SER A 69 1.48 -2.82 -11.49
N THR A 70 2.16 -2.04 -10.65
CA THR A 70 3.22 -1.12 -11.06
C THR A 70 4.40 -1.86 -11.70
N LEU A 71 4.84 -2.97 -11.09
CA LEU A 71 5.93 -3.78 -11.64
C LEU A 71 5.56 -4.41 -12.98
N LYS A 72 4.34 -4.93 -13.11
CA LYS A 72 3.84 -5.49 -14.37
C LYS A 72 3.81 -4.44 -15.48
N GLY A 73 3.40 -3.18 -15.17
CA GLY A 73 3.47 -2.06 -16.11
C GLY A 73 4.89 -1.79 -16.58
N LYS A 74 5.83 -1.62 -15.67
CA LYS A 74 7.25 -1.37 -15.98
C LYS A 74 7.89 -2.50 -16.80
N ILE A 75 7.61 -3.76 -16.46
CA ILE A 75 8.10 -4.90 -17.24
C ILE A 75 7.54 -4.86 -18.67
N ALA A 76 6.26 -4.59 -18.81
CA ALA A 76 5.63 -4.51 -20.12
C ALA A 76 6.18 -3.35 -20.97
N GLU A 77 6.47 -2.20 -20.36
CA GLU A 77 7.16 -1.08 -21.02
C GLU A 77 8.54 -1.53 -21.52
N GLN A 78 9.36 -2.16 -20.68
CA GLN A 78 10.69 -2.66 -21.06
C GLN A 78 10.69 -3.80 -22.09
N MET A 79 9.63 -4.58 -22.14
CA MET A 79 9.47 -5.71 -23.08
C MET A 79 8.74 -5.32 -24.37
N ALA A 80 8.35 -4.04 -24.52
CA ALA A 80 7.61 -3.59 -25.70
C ALA A 80 8.29 -3.91 -27.04
N PRO A 81 9.63 -3.86 -27.20
CA PRO A 81 10.29 -4.23 -28.46
C PRO A 81 10.10 -5.70 -28.86
N LEU A 82 9.72 -6.58 -27.92
CA LEU A 82 9.43 -7.98 -28.20
C LEU A 82 7.94 -8.24 -28.51
N HIS A 83 7.09 -7.21 -28.40
CA HIS A 83 5.66 -7.36 -28.66
C HIS A 83 5.39 -7.40 -30.17
N PRO A 84 4.47 -8.26 -30.66
CA PRO A 84 4.16 -8.39 -32.08
C PRO A 84 3.71 -7.08 -32.77
N SER A 85 3.16 -6.15 -32.03
CA SER A 85 2.76 -4.82 -32.54
C SER A 85 3.92 -3.83 -32.64
N PHE A 86 5.12 -4.17 -32.19
CA PHE A 86 6.29 -3.32 -32.35
C PHE A 86 6.78 -3.39 -33.79
N ARG A 87 6.81 -2.25 -34.48
CA ARG A 87 7.02 -2.19 -35.96
C ARG A 87 8.46 -1.96 -36.37
N TYR A 88 9.38 -1.81 -35.43
CA TYR A 88 10.77 -1.45 -35.67
C TYR A 88 11.68 -2.61 -35.28
N LEU A 89 12.94 -2.57 -35.69
CA LEU A 89 13.91 -3.52 -35.19
C LEU A 89 14.19 -3.27 -33.69
N PRO A 90 14.09 -4.29 -32.83
CA PRO A 90 14.43 -4.13 -31.42
C PRO A 90 15.83 -3.57 -31.15
N ALA A 91 16.78 -3.89 -32.04
CA ALA A 91 18.16 -3.39 -31.99
C ALA A 91 18.28 -1.87 -32.19
N ASP A 92 17.33 -1.24 -32.88
CA ASP A 92 17.30 0.20 -33.13
C ASP A 92 16.61 0.98 -32.00
N ALA A 93 15.99 0.31 -31.04
CA ALA A 93 15.27 0.91 -29.93
C ALA A 93 16.18 1.12 -28.71
N ARG A 94 16.05 2.27 -28.06
CA ARG A 94 16.72 2.61 -26.80
C ARG A 94 15.68 2.95 -25.74
N PHE A 95 15.68 2.18 -24.65
CA PHE A 95 14.81 2.42 -23.51
C PHE A 95 15.32 3.60 -22.70
N ILE A 96 14.43 4.55 -22.39
CA ILE A 96 14.70 5.75 -21.60
C ILE A 96 13.89 5.71 -20.30
N GLY A 97 12.61 5.29 -20.36
CA GLY A 97 11.69 5.10 -19.25
C GLY A 97 10.97 6.36 -18.78
N SER A 98 11.53 7.53 -18.96
CA SER A 98 10.88 8.80 -18.63
C SER A 98 11.59 9.97 -19.30
N PRO A 99 10.89 10.96 -19.83
CA PRO A 99 9.43 11.17 -19.90
C PRO A 99 8.74 10.37 -21.02
N VAL A 100 9.48 9.74 -21.92
CA VAL A 100 9.03 8.80 -22.95
C VAL A 100 9.72 7.46 -22.73
N ASP A 101 9.11 6.37 -23.18
CA ASP A 101 9.64 5.04 -22.87
C ASP A 101 10.82 4.68 -23.78
N TYR A 102 10.76 5.06 -25.07
CA TYR A 102 11.78 4.74 -26.05
C TYR A 102 12.10 5.89 -26.99
N ILE A 103 13.35 5.92 -27.45
CA ILE A 103 13.74 6.53 -28.72
C ILE A 103 14.12 5.39 -29.66
N VAL A 104 13.52 5.36 -30.85
CA VAL A 104 13.84 4.40 -31.89
C VAL A 104 14.59 5.13 -32.99
N PHE A 105 15.80 4.67 -33.26
CA PHE A 105 16.63 5.13 -34.35
C PHE A 105 16.40 4.21 -35.55
N ASN A 106 15.24 4.34 -36.19
CA ASN A 106 14.82 3.45 -37.26
C ASN A 106 15.74 3.54 -38.46
N GLY A 107 16.41 2.45 -38.77
CA GLY A 107 17.45 2.35 -39.80
C GLY A 107 18.88 2.43 -39.24
N LEU A 108 19.07 2.53 -37.91
CA LEU A 108 20.40 2.62 -37.29
C LEU A 108 21.26 1.38 -37.60
N SER A 109 20.71 0.19 -37.54
CA SER A 109 21.41 -1.04 -37.87
C SER A 109 21.85 -1.11 -39.31
N GLU A 110 21.07 -0.55 -40.24
CA GLU A 110 21.44 -0.47 -41.66
C GLU A 110 22.55 0.55 -41.92
N VAL A 111 22.49 1.71 -41.24
CA VAL A 111 23.54 2.74 -41.30
C VAL A 111 24.84 2.23 -40.70
N ALA A 112 24.78 1.53 -39.56
CA ALA A 112 25.96 0.96 -38.91
C ALA A 112 26.65 -0.12 -39.74
N ASP A 113 25.88 -0.86 -40.53
CA ASP A 113 26.40 -1.90 -41.46
C ASP A 113 26.75 -1.34 -42.84
N GLU A 114 26.76 -0.02 -43.04
CA GLU A 114 27.00 0.68 -44.31
C GLU A 114 26.03 0.30 -45.44
N ARG A 115 24.85 -0.26 -45.09
CA ARG A 115 23.81 -0.70 -46.04
C ARG A 115 22.76 0.36 -46.32
N GLY A 116 22.74 1.46 -45.56
CA GLY A 116 21.79 2.56 -45.67
C GLY A 116 22.35 3.90 -45.24
N ASN A 117 21.75 5.00 -45.73
CA ASN A 117 22.16 6.36 -45.44
C ASN A 117 21.02 7.22 -44.86
N SER A 118 19.89 6.61 -44.54
CA SER A 118 18.74 7.31 -43.97
C SER A 118 18.39 6.77 -42.59
N LEU A 119 18.07 7.68 -41.71
CA LEU A 119 17.70 7.37 -40.34
C LEU A 119 16.48 8.21 -39.97
N ASN A 120 15.50 7.58 -39.34
CA ASN A 120 14.35 8.29 -38.77
C ASN A 120 14.31 8.10 -37.27
N ILE A 121 14.17 9.20 -36.50
CA ILE A 121 14.11 9.18 -35.06
C ILE A 121 12.67 9.24 -34.62
N VAL A 122 12.23 8.24 -33.83
CA VAL A 122 10.87 8.12 -33.35
C VAL A 122 10.86 8.11 -31.81
N PHE A 123 10.14 9.07 -31.21
CA PHE A 123 9.84 9.08 -29.80
C PHE A 123 8.60 8.21 -29.56
N MET A 124 8.73 7.20 -28.72
CA MET A 124 7.68 6.21 -28.48
C MET A 124 7.32 6.15 -27.01
N ASP A 125 6.02 6.12 -26.74
CA ASP A 125 5.44 5.90 -25.43
C ASP A 125 4.55 4.66 -25.49
N VAL A 126 4.71 3.75 -24.53
CA VAL A 126 4.02 2.46 -24.46
C VAL A 126 2.83 2.59 -23.53
N LYS A 127 1.64 2.30 -24.02
CA LYS A 127 0.39 2.36 -23.22
C LYS A 127 -0.30 1.02 -23.16
N HIS A 128 -0.82 0.70 -22.00
CA HIS A 128 -1.68 -0.45 -21.78
C HIS A 128 -3.16 -0.04 -21.82
N GLY A 129 -3.96 -0.80 -22.57
CA GLY A 129 -5.40 -0.60 -22.65
C GLY A 129 -5.79 0.82 -23.12
N THR A 130 -6.59 1.51 -22.33
CA THR A 130 -7.11 2.86 -22.64
C THR A 130 -6.32 3.99 -21.99
N ALA A 131 -5.10 3.74 -21.51
CA ALA A 131 -4.29 4.74 -20.83
C ALA A 131 -3.93 5.90 -21.77
N ALA A 132 -4.18 7.14 -21.34
CA ALA A 132 -3.90 8.35 -22.10
C ALA A 132 -2.49 8.89 -21.79
N LEU A 133 -1.96 9.73 -22.70
CA LEU A 133 -0.71 10.47 -22.49
C LEU A 133 -0.84 11.43 -21.29
N THR A 134 0.21 11.53 -20.49
CA THR A 134 0.32 12.55 -19.43
C THR A 134 0.43 13.95 -20.03
N ARG A 135 0.30 14.98 -19.20
CA ARG A 135 0.51 16.37 -19.65
C ARG A 135 1.91 16.56 -20.26
N THR A 136 2.94 16.05 -19.60
CA THR A 136 4.34 16.16 -20.07
C THR A 136 4.53 15.46 -21.42
N GLN A 137 4.02 14.24 -21.56
CA GLN A 137 4.09 13.49 -22.80
C GLN A 137 3.39 14.20 -23.98
N ARG A 138 2.23 14.83 -23.73
CA ARG A 138 1.55 15.63 -24.74
C ARG A 138 2.37 16.83 -25.20
N VAL A 139 3.05 17.51 -24.28
CA VAL A 139 3.93 18.65 -24.63
C VAL A 139 5.11 18.18 -25.46
N ILE A 140 5.77 17.08 -25.08
CA ILE A 140 6.87 16.49 -25.85
C ILE A 140 6.40 16.05 -27.23
N LYS A 141 5.26 15.34 -27.31
CA LYS A 141 4.68 14.93 -28.58
C LYS A 141 4.49 16.14 -29.51
N LYS A 142 3.91 17.23 -29.00
CA LYS A 142 3.72 18.46 -29.77
C LYS A 142 5.06 19.06 -30.25
N ALA A 143 6.06 19.13 -29.37
CA ALA A 143 7.39 19.64 -29.76
C ALA A 143 8.04 18.81 -30.86
N VAL A 144 7.93 17.49 -30.81
CA VAL A 144 8.42 16.59 -31.86
C VAL A 144 7.66 16.77 -33.16
N GLU A 145 6.32 16.86 -33.13
CA GLU A 145 5.47 17.06 -34.29
C GLU A 145 5.71 18.43 -34.95
N GLU A 146 6.11 19.46 -34.20
CA GLU A 146 6.46 20.80 -34.67
C GLU A 146 7.93 20.90 -35.11
N GLY A 147 8.73 19.82 -35.02
CA GLY A 147 10.14 19.82 -35.41
C GLY A 147 11.06 20.57 -34.44
N ALA A 148 10.61 20.83 -33.19
CA ALA A 148 11.42 21.48 -32.18
C ALA A 148 12.44 20.51 -31.56
N VAL A 149 13.28 19.92 -32.41
CA VAL A 149 14.34 18.97 -32.06
C VAL A 149 15.63 19.49 -32.72
N SER A 150 16.71 19.54 -31.92
CA SER A 150 18.02 20.03 -32.40
C SER A 150 19.14 19.06 -32.04
N TRP A 151 20.24 19.16 -32.74
CA TRP A 151 21.50 18.49 -32.42
C TRP A 151 22.46 19.50 -31.82
N GLU A 152 23.12 19.12 -30.70
CA GLU A 152 24.15 19.94 -30.06
C GLU A 152 25.35 19.06 -29.69
N THR A 153 26.57 19.57 -29.92
CA THR A 153 27.80 18.90 -29.51
C THR A 153 28.52 19.73 -28.46
N LEU A 154 28.73 19.18 -27.29
CA LEU A 154 29.52 19.77 -26.22
C LEU A 154 30.98 19.29 -26.36
N HIS A 155 31.92 20.21 -26.55
CA HIS A 155 33.35 19.92 -26.52
C HIS A 155 33.91 20.23 -25.11
N ILE A 156 34.44 19.21 -24.44
CA ILE A 156 35.11 19.37 -23.15
C ILE A 156 36.63 19.43 -23.47
N PRO A 157 37.33 20.52 -23.10
CA PRO A 157 38.77 20.61 -23.30
C PRO A 157 39.49 19.59 -22.37
N ASP A 158 40.58 19.02 -22.89
CA ASP A 158 41.48 18.19 -22.06
C ASP A 158 42.18 19.07 -21.01
N GLU A 159 42.27 18.64 -19.75
CA GLU A 159 43.00 19.31 -18.67
C GLU A 159 44.50 19.09 -18.81
#